data_bfc6dec440258c7ba4a59c05699b38b1
#
_entry.id   bfc6dec440258c7ba4a59c05699b38b1
#
_cell.length_a   1.000
_cell.length_b   1.000
_cell.length_c   1.000
_cell.angle_alpha   90.00
_cell.angle_beta   90.00
_cell.angle_gamma   90.00
#
_symmetry.space_group_name_H-M   'P 1'
#
loop_
_entity.id
_entity.type
_entity.pdbx_description
1 polymer ?
#
loop_
_entity_poly.entity_id
_entity_poly.type
_entity_poly.pdbx_seq_one_letter_code
_entity_poly.pdbx_strand_id
1 'polypeptide(L)'
;MLRSMTGFGRAAAEYADKTVTVEIRSVNSRYLDFTLKSSRIYAVLEPRLKQLLQEKAAVRGKVELSLSVEHRGGDGEAITVDKEYTAAYLAALRDLQKSFRLRDDISVMRVAENREVFTVKRIEADPEAEWAEILPVVTAAMDAFRKAKGEEGERTARDFREKLARIKEMVASVATLSESDKSSYHDRLEARLRQTLADQRITVDEQRLLTECAIFCRQGCSRRGDRPSRQSL
;
A
#
# COMPACT_ATOMS: atom_id res chain seq x y z
N MET A 1 -11.73 -2.28 14.85
CA MET A 1 -10.93 -1.11 14.49
C MET A 1 -10.60 -1.20 13.02
N LEU A 2 -10.92 -0.20 12.21
CA LEU A 2 -10.62 -0.17 10.77
C LEU A 2 -9.12 0.10 10.61
N ARG A 3 -8.45 -0.65 9.73
CA ARG A 3 -7.04 -0.43 9.40
C ARG A 3 -6.89 -0.20 7.90
N SER A 4 -6.08 0.78 7.51
CA SER A 4 -5.75 0.98 6.10
C SER A 4 -4.96 -0.21 5.53
N MET A 5 -5.08 -0.42 4.23
CA MET A 5 -4.25 -1.40 3.50
C MET A 5 -2.91 -0.80 3.10
N THR A 6 -2.82 0.52 3.01
CA THR A 6 -1.58 1.27 2.79
C THR A 6 -0.97 1.68 4.10
N GLY A 7 0.34 1.80 4.15
CA GLY A 7 1.06 2.24 5.33
C GLY A 7 2.55 2.37 5.09
N PHE A 8 3.19 3.13 5.95
CA PHE A 8 4.63 3.32 5.98
C PHE A 8 5.13 3.28 7.43
N GLY A 9 6.24 2.63 7.65
CA GLY A 9 6.95 2.63 8.92
C GLY A 9 8.45 2.66 8.69
N ARG A 10 9.16 3.42 9.47
CA ARG A 10 10.63 3.51 9.45
C ARG A 10 11.17 3.50 10.86
N ALA A 11 12.27 2.81 11.05
CA ALA A 11 13.09 2.91 12.24
C ALA A 11 14.57 2.83 11.84
N ALA A 12 15.41 3.48 12.61
CA ALA A 12 16.85 3.39 12.48
C ALA A 12 17.48 3.30 13.87
N ALA A 13 18.54 2.55 13.97
CA ALA A 13 19.37 2.49 15.17
C ALA A 13 20.85 2.61 14.78
N GLU A 14 21.58 3.34 15.61
CA GLU A 14 23.01 3.51 15.47
C GLU A 14 23.72 2.63 16.50
N TYR A 15 24.59 1.78 16.02
CA TYR A 15 25.50 0.97 16.82
C TYR A 15 26.91 1.55 16.73
N ALA A 16 27.85 1.02 17.51
CA ALA A 16 29.22 1.53 17.56
C ALA A 16 29.93 1.46 16.18
N ASP A 17 29.65 0.42 15.43
CA ASP A 17 30.32 0.06 14.16
C ASP A 17 29.41 0.19 12.93
N LYS A 18 28.09 0.34 13.12
CA LYS A 18 27.13 0.34 12.02
C LYS A 18 25.85 1.13 12.32
N THR A 19 25.15 1.49 11.26
CA THR A 19 23.80 2.05 11.32
C THR A 19 22.85 1.09 10.62
N VAL A 20 21.79 0.66 11.32
CA VAL A 20 20.74 -0.20 10.77
C VAL A 20 19.51 0.64 10.50
N THR A 21 19.02 0.66 9.27
CA THR A 21 17.79 1.34 8.88
C THR A 21 16.82 0.34 8.28
N VAL A 22 15.58 0.37 8.76
CA VAL A 22 14.49 -0.48 8.26
C VAL A 22 13.33 0.40 7.83
N GLU A 23 12.86 0.20 6.61
CA GLU A 23 11.65 0.83 6.08
C GLU A 23 10.66 -0.24 5.62
N ILE A 24 9.38 -0.05 5.96
CA ILE A 24 8.29 -0.95 5.57
C ILE A 24 7.24 -0.14 4.86
N ARG A 25 6.86 -0.57 3.66
CA ARG A 25 5.80 0.05 2.86
C ARG A 25 4.79 -1.00 2.46
N SER A 26 3.52 -0.65 2.45
CA SER A 26 2.48 -1.51 1.90
C SER A 26 1.57 -0.77 0.93
N VAL A 27 1.16 -1.50 -0.10
CA VAL A 27 0.12 -1.07 -1.04
C VAL A 27 -0.99 -2.12 -1.09
N ASN A 28 -2.18 -1.69 -1.51
CA ASN A 28 -3.31 -2.59 -1.61
C ASN A 28 -3.04 -3.71 -2.62
N SER A 29 -3.20 -4.97 -2.20
CA SER A 29 -3.16 -6.15 -3.05
C SER A 29 -4.12 -7.21 -2.52
N ARG A 30 -4.58 -8.09 -3.42
CA ARG A 30 -5.51 -9.17 -3.07
C ARG A 30 -4.87 -10.22 -2.17
N TYR A 31 -3.60 -10.52 -2.38
CA TYR A 31 -2.81 -11.49 -1.63
C TYR A 31 -1.68 -10.81 -0.87
N LEU A 32 -1.13 -11.50 0.12
CA LEU A 32 0.11 -11.06 0.76
C LEU A 32 1.28 -11.39 -0.17
N ASP A 33 1.89 -10.34 -0.70
CA ASP A 33 3.12 -10.39 -1.48
C ASP A 33 4.20 -9.66 -0.68
N PHE A 34 5.26 -10.38 -0.31
CA PHE A 34 6.36 -9.85 0.48
C PHE A 34 7.62 -9.78 -0.37
N THR A 35 8.27 -8.64 -0.34
CA THR A 35 9.55 -8.41 -1.01
C THR A 35 10.54 -7.80 -0.04
N LEU A 36 11.70 -8.44 0.11
CA LEU A 36 12.83 -7.89 0.85
C LEU A 36 13.76 -7.16 -0.10
N LYS A 37 14.08 -5.91 0.20
CA LYS A 37 15.18 -5.15 -0.42
C LYS A 37 16.31 -5.03 0.58
N SER A 38 17.37 -5.75 0.36
CA SER A 38 18.57 -5.73 1.20
C SER A 38 19.82 -6.07 0.39
N SER A 39 20.99 -5.91 0.97
CA SER A 39 22.20 -6.49 0.38
C SER A 39 22.12 -8.02 0.38
N ARG A 40 22.84 -8.66 -0.54
CA ARG A 40 22.80 -10.11 -0.75
C ARG A 40 23.06 -10.91 0.52
N ILE A 41 23.88 -10.39 1.42
CA ILE A 41 24.25 -11.03 2.69
C ILE A 41 23.00 -11.22 3.57
N TYR A 42 22.13 -10.23 3.66
CA TYR A 42 20.92 -10.26 4.52
C TYR A 42 19.71 -10.92 3.86
N ALA A 43 19.82 -11.36 2.59
CA ALA A 43 18.74 -12.08 1.92
C ALA A 43 18.34 -13.37 2.67
N VAL A 44 19.26 -13.99 3.38
CA VAL A 44 19.00 -15.17 4.22
C VAL A 44 17.98 -14.91 5.32
N LEU A 45 17.78 -13.66 5.74
CA LEU A 45 16.84 -13.26 6.78
C LEU A 45 15.39 -13.12 6.23
N GLU A 46 15.17 -13.19 4.92
CA GLU A 46 13.87 -13.01 4.29
C GLU A 46 12.77 -13.88 4.90
N PRO A 47 12.92 -15.19 5.08
CA PRO A 47 11.89 -16.05 5.65
C PRO A 47 11.48 -15.62 7.08
N ARG A 48 12.45 -15.24 7.92
CA ARG A 48 12.22 -14.78 9.29
C ARG A 48 11.49 -13.44 9.32
N LEU A 49 11.91 -12.51 8.48
CA LEU A 49 11.25 -11.19 8.33
C LEU A 49 9.82 -11.32 7.83
N LYS A 50 9.58 -12.21 6.87
CA LYS A 50 8.25 -12.52 6.37
C LYS A 50 7.34 -13.09 7.45
N GLN A 51 7.84 -14.05 8.23
CA GLN A 51 7.10 -14.63 9.35
C GLN A 51 6.74 -13.58 10.39
N LEU A 52 7.70 -12.78 10.84
CA LEU A 52 7.47 -11.67 11.79
C LEU A 52 6.43 -10.68 11.28
N LEU A 53 6.47 -10.34 9.99
CA LEU A 53 5.51 -9.45 9.38
C LEU A 53 4.09 -10.04 9.41
N GLN A 54 3.95 -11.31 9.08
CA GLN A 54 2.67 -12.03 9.11
C GLN A 54 2.07 -12.08 10.52
N GLU A 55 2.90 -12.37 11.51
CA GLU A 55 2.47 -12.48 12.90
C GLU A 55 2.08 -11.11 13.50
N LYS A 56 2.85 -10.06 13.21
CA LYS A 56 2.71 -8.79 13.91
C LYS A 56 1.97 -7.71 13.14
N ALA A 57 2.05 -7.65 11.81
CA ALA A 57 1.72 -6.41 11.10
C ALA A 57 0.82 -6.53 9.88
N ALA A 58 0.90 -7.57 9.08
CA ALA A 58 0.19 -7.62 7.81
C ALA A 58 -0.34 -9.02 7.47
N VAL A 59 -1.64 -9.09 7.22
CA VAL A 59 -2.31 -10.32 6.78
C VAL A 59 -2.56 -10.28 5.27
N ARG A 60 -2.57 -9.09 4.65
CA ARG A 60 -2.93 -8.87 3.24
C ARG A 60 -2.25 -7.61 2.70
N GLY A 61 -1.92 -7.62 1.41
CA GLY A 61 -1.33 -6.49 0.69
C GLY A 61 0.06 -6.83 0.14
N LYS A 62 0.56 -6.03 -0.79
CA LYS A 62 1.96 -6.10 -1.22
C LYS A 62 2.79 -5.28 -0.23
N VAL A 63 3.73 -5.93 0.44
CA VAL A 63 4.59 -5.32 1.45
C VAL A 63 6.04 -5.40 1.00
N GLU A 64 6.68 -4.27 0.96
CA GLU A 64 8.10 -4.12 0.69
C GLU A 64 8.81 -3.72 1.98
N LEU A 65 9.80 -4.50 2.39
CA LEU A 65 10.70 -4.21 3.51
C LEU A 65 12.07 -3.91 2.95
N SER A 66 12.60 -2.73 3.24
CA SER A 66 13.96 -2.33 2.91
C SER A 66 14.82 -2.38 4.16
N LEU A 67 15.89 -3.16 4.13
CA LEU A 67 16.89 -3.28 5.19
C LEU A 67 18.22 -2.75 4.67
N SER A 68 18.70 -1.65 5.24
CA SER A 68 20.03 -1.09 5.00
C SER A 68 20.88 -1.19 6.25
N VAL A 69 22.04 -1.77 6.10
CA VAL A 69 23.07 -1.83 7.16
C VAL A 69 24.32 -1.15 6.61
N GLU A 70 24.66 -0.01 7.18
CA GLU A 70 25.80 0.81 6.81
C GLU A 70 26.87 0.72 7.90
N HIS A 71 28.01 0.15 7.60
CA HIS A 71 29.11 0.02 8.55
C HIS A 71 29.91 1.33 8.61
N ARG A 72 30.16 1.82 9.83
CA ARG A 72 31.03 2.99 10.08
C ARG A 72 32.48 2.55 10.00
N GLY A 73 33.18 2.94 8.95
CA GLY A 73 34.60 2.62 8.81
C GLY A 73 34.99 2.11 7.44
N GLY A 74 34.13 2.37 6.43
CA GLY A 74 34.22 1.77 5.10
C GLY A 74 33.69 0.33 5.18
N ASP A 75 33.05 -0.15 4.14
CA ASP A 75 32.31 -1.43 4.08
C ASP A 75 33.04 -2.68 4.54
N GLY A 76 33.98 -2.58 5.51
CA GLY A 76 34.82 -3.69 5.95
C GLY A 76 35.65 -4.29 4.80
N GLU A 77 35.81 -3.54 3.71
CA GLU A 77 36.56 -3.98 2.56
C GLU A 77 38.06 -3.82 2.85
N ALA A 78 38.72 -4.89 3.23
CA ALA A 78 40.18 -4.92 3.27
C ALA A 78 40.72 -5.22 1.87
N ILE A 79 41.33 -4.20 1.24
CA ILE A 79 42.07 -4.42 -0.01
C ILE A 79 43.36 -5.14 0.34
N THR A 80 43.47 -6.37 -0.10
CA THR A 80 44.68 -7.18 0.10
C THR A 80 45.31 -7.51 -1.24
N VAL A 81 46.62 -7.58 -1.30
CA VAL A 81 47.33 -8.01 -2.50
C VAL A 81 47.31 -9.54 -2.55
N ASP A 82 46.83 -10.11 -3.66
CA ASP A 82 46.99 -11.52 -3.94
C ASP A 82 48.45 -11.78 -4.30
N LYS A 83 49.23 -12.23 -3.31
CA LYS A 83 50.65 -12.45 -3.46
C LYS A 83 51.00 -13.58 -4.42
N GLU A 84 50.17 -14.61 -4.47
CA GLU A 84 50.40 -15.79 -5.32
C GLU A 84 50.13 -15.45 -6.79
N TYR A 85 49.01 -14.84 -7.07
CA TYR A 85 48.71 -14.32 -8.40
C TYR A 85 49.72 -13.27 -8.88
N THR A 86 50.07 -12.32 -8.00
CA THR A 86 51.01 -11.24 -8.37
C THR A 86 52.39 -11.77 -8.69
N ALA A 87 52.88 -12.80 -7.94
CA ALA A 87 54.16 -13.42 -8.25
C ALA A 87 54.17 -14.15 -9.63
N ALA A 88 53.11 -14.89 -9.91
CA ALA A 88 52.93 -15.55 -11.21
C ALA A 88 52.83 -14.53 -12.35
N TYR A 89 52.07 -13.44 -12.17
CA TYR A 89 51.91 -12.38 -13.13
C TYR A 89 53.25 -11.68 -13.44
N LEU A 90 54.03 -11.33 -12.43
CA LEU A 90 55.37 -10.74 -12.60
C LEU A 90 56.36 -11.69 -13.29
N ALA A 91 56.28 -13.00 -12.99
CA ALA A 91 57.08 -13.99 -13.71
C ALA A 91 56.76 -14.07 -15.21
N ALA A 92 55.46 -14.05 -15.54
CA ALA A 92 55.01 -14.01 -16.93
C ALA A 92 55.42 -12.75 -17.68
N LEU A 93 55.36 -11.58 -17.03
CA LEU A 93 55.81 -10.32 -17.63
C LEU A 93 57.33 -10.33 -17.94
N ARG A 94 58.12 -10.92 -17.03
CA ARG A 94 59.58 -11.05 -17.24
C ARG A 94 59.93 -12.05 -18.34
N ASP A 95 59.17 -13.10 -18.49
CA ASP A 95 59.30 -14.05 -19.58
C ASP A 95 58.95 -13.41 -20.94
N LEU A 96 57.87 -12.65 -21.01
CA LEU A 96 57.49 -11.83 -22.16
C LEU A 96 58.64 -10.88 -22.56
N GLN A 97 59.17 -10.15 -21.58
CA GLN A 97 60.31 -9.24 -21.78
C GLN A 97 61.47 -9.93 -22.42
N LYS A 98 61.89 -11.07 -21.88
CA LYS A 98 63.03 -11.86 -22.39
C LYS A 98 62.78 -12.44 -23.78
N SER A 99 61.63 -13.06 -23.98
CA SER A 99 61.28 -13.80 -25.22
C SER A 99 61.15 -12.84 -26.41
N PHE A 100 60.62 -11.65 -26.19
CA PHE A 100 60.36 -10.67 -27.28
C PHE A 100 61.29 -9.47 -27.25
N ARG A 101 62.32 -9.48 -26.38
CA ARG A 101 63.29 -8.36 -26.20
C ARG A 101 62.61 -7.01 -26.00
N LEU A 102 61.56 -6.97 -25.22
CA LEU A 102 60.83 -5.77 -24.90
C LEU A 102 61.59 -4.93 -23.87
N ARG A 103 61.27 -3.64 -23.81
CA ARG A 103 61.82 -2.72 -22.79
C ARG A 103 61.17 -3.06 -21.43
N ASP A 104 62.01 -3.07 -20.38
CA ASP A 104 61.46 -3.23 -19.02
C ASP A 104 60.86 -1.92 -18.54
N ASP A 105 59.52 -1.95 -18.34
CA ASP A 105 58.73 -0.85 -17.78
C ASP A 105 57.83 -1.32 -16.63
N ILE A 106 58.17 -2.48 -16.00
CA ILE A 106 57.43 -3.02 -14.89
C ILE A 106 57.59 -2.07 -13.68
N SER A 107 56.48 -1.33 -13.45
CA SER A 107 56.37 -0.42 -12.30
C SER A 107 55.17 -0.81 -11.43
N VAL A 108 55.16 -0.33 -10.17
CA VAL A 108 54.05 -0.57 -9.28
C VAL A 108 52.70 -0.18 -9.89
N MET A 109 52.64 0.97 -10.59
CA MET A 109 51.43 1.45 -11.24
C MET A 109 50.99 0.53 -12.37
N ARG A 110 51.90 0.02 -13.19
CA ARG A 110 51.60 -0.91 -14.28
C ARG A 110 51.05 -2.25 -13.75
N VAL A 111 51.63 -2.75 -12.66
CA VAL A 111 51.14 -3.97 -12.02
C VAL A 111 49.77 -3.73 -11.36
N ALA A 112 49.53 -2.55 -10.76
CA ALA A 112 48.28 -2.18 -10.13
C ALA A 112 47.15 -1.93 -11.14
N GLU A 113 47.43 -1.69 -12.43
CA GLU A 113 46.42 -1.61 -13.51
C GLU A 113 45.68 -2.96 -13.68
N ASN A 114 46.32 -4.08 -13.34
CA ASN A 114 45.70 -5.38 -13.34
C ASN A 114 44.88 -5.57 -12.03
N ARG A 115 43.55 -5.52 -12.16
CA ARG A 115 42.63 -5.60 -11.03
C ARG A 115 42.68 -6.91 -10.25
N GLU A 116 43.16 -7.99 -10.86
CA GLU A 116 43.29 -9.33 -10.24
C GLU A 116 44.44 -9.38 -9.22
N VAL A 117 45.33 -8.39 -9.23
CA VAL A 117 46.39 -8.24 -8.23
C VAL A 117 45.80 -7.91 -6.86
N PHE A 118 44.61 -7.30 -6.81
CA PHE A 118 43.96 -6.90 -5.59
C PHE A 118 42.74 -7.78 -5.31
N THR A 119 42.69 -8.35 -4.13
CA THR A 119 41.51 -9.05 -3.62
C THR A 119 40.83 -8.15 -2.61
N VAL A 120 39.58 -7.77 -2.89
CA VAL A 120 38.73 -7.08 -1.92
C VAL A 120 38.10 -8.14 -1.04
N LYS A 121 38.60 -8.30 0.18
CA LYS A 121 37.95 -9.13 1.20
C LYS A 121 36.90 -8.29 1.87
N ARG A 122 35.64 -8.63 1.59
CA ARG A 122 34.54 -8.16 2.40
C ARG A 122 34.55 -8.95 3.70
N ILE A 123 34.52 -8.26 4.83
CA ILE A 123 34.25 -8.93 6.11
C ILE A 123 32.85 -9.53 5.94
N GLU A 124 32.78 -10.85 5.89
CA GLU A 124 31.51 -11.55 5.87
C GLU A 124 30.83 -11.26 7.22
N ALA A 125 29.91 -10.28 7.20
CA ALA A 125 29.01 -10.08 8.31
C ALA A 125 28.25 -11.39 8.54
N ASP A 126 28.21 -11.87 9.77
CA ASP A 126 27.40 -13.03 10.14
C ASP A 126 25.96 -12.56 10.37
N PRO A 127 25.00 -12.84 9.45
CA PRO A 127 23.62 -12.40 9.59
C PRO A 127 22.94 -12.93 10.85
N GLU A 128 23.41 -14.06 11.38
CA GLU A 128 22.87 -14.64 12.62
C GLU A 128 23.35 -13.87 13.86
N ALA A 129 24.61 -13.48 13.92
CA ALA A 129 25.13 -12.63 14.96
C ALA A 129 24.49 -11.24 14.94
N GLU A 130 24.29 -10.68 13.74
CA GLU A 130 23.69 -9.37 13.55
C GLU A 130 22.19 -9.35 13.76
N TRP A 131 21.51 -10.51 13.69
CA TRP A 131 20.07 -10.61 13.89
C TRP A 131 19.61 -10.01 15.23
N ALA A 132 20.37 -10.21 16.29
CA ALA A 132 20.05 -9.67 17.62
C ALA A 132 19.96 -8.13 17.63
N GLU A 133 20.73 -7.46 16.77
CA GLU A 133 20.73 -6.01 16.62
C GLU A 133 19.71 -5.52 15.59
N ILE A 134 19.47 -6.31 14.54
CA ILE A 134 18.48 -5.99 13.49
C ILE A 134 17.05 -6.14 14.02
N LEU A 135 16.76 -7.16 14.83
CA LEU A 135 15.41 -7.48 15.29
C LEU A 135 14.71 -6.34 16.06
N PRO A 136 15.35 -5.61 16.98
CA PRO A 136 14.74 -4.46 17.63
C PRO A 136 14.33 -3.36 16.64
N VAL A 137 15.17 -3.08 15.65
CA VAL A 137 14.92 -2.05 14.63
C VAL A 137 13.75 -2.46 13.73
N VAL A 138 13.72 -3.72 13.30
CA VAL A 138 12.60 -4.28 12.53
C VAL A 138 11.30 -4.19 13.33
N THR A 139 11.33 -4.54 14.61
CA THR A 139 10.15 -4.47 15.48
C THR A 139 9.65 -3.04 15.62
N ALA A 140 10.53 -2.08 15.85
CA ALA A 140 10.18 -0.66 15.93
C ALA A 140 9.59 -0.13 14.60
N ALA A 141 10.15 -0.53 13.44
CA ALA A 141 9.60 -0.19 12.14
C ALA A 141 8.20 -0.80 11.92
N MET A 142 7.99 -2.04 12.36
CA MET A 142 6.67 -2.70 12.30
C MET A 142 5.64 -2.02 13.19
N ASP A 143 6.01 -1.56 14.36
CA ASP A 143 5.12 -0.83 15.25
C ASP A 143 4.75 0.55 14.69
N ALA A 144 5.72 1.28 14.12
CA ALA A 144 5.46 2.52 13.40
C ALA A 144 4.53 2.29 12.20
N PHE A 145 4.75 1.23 11.43
CA PHE A 145 3.91 0.83 10.32
C PHE A 145 2.46 0.50 10.76
N ARG A 146 2.28 -0.25 11.85
CA ARG A 146 0.96 -0.58 12.42
C ARG A 146 0.23 0.66 12.89
N LYS A 147 0.94 1.58 13.55
CA LYS A 147 0.41 2.87 14.02
C LYS A 147 -0.10 3.70 12.85
N ALA A 148 0.71 3.87 11.81
CA ALA A 148 0.33 4.63 10.62
C ALA A 148 -0.93 4.04 9.94
N LYS A 149 -1.02 2.70 9.79
CA LYS A 149 -2.23 2.03 9.27
C LYS A 149 -3.47 2.23 10.14
N GLY A 150 -3.29 2.28 11.46
CA GLY A 150 -4.36 2.55 12.41
C GLY A 150 -4.88 3.97 12.27
N GLU A 151 -4.00 4.96 12.25
CA GLU A 151 -4.35 6.39 12.13
C GLU A 151 -5.05 6.69 10.80
N GLU A 152 -4.58 6.12 9.70
CA GLU A 152 -5.22 6.26 8.40
C GLU A 152 -6.59 5.57 8.37
N GLY A 153 -6.70 4.38 8.97
CA GLY A 153 -7.96 3.67 9.10
C GLY A 153 -8.99 4.45 9.92
N GLU A 154 -8.60 5.12 10.98
CA GLU A 154 -9.49 5.97 11.79
C GLU A 154 -9.94 7.22 11.04
N ARG A 155 -9.04 7.86 10.28
CA ARG A 155 -9.42 8.99 9.40
C ARG A 155 -10.46 8.55 8.37
N THR A 156 -10.23 7.43 7.71
CA THR A 156 -11.17 6.86 6.73
C THR A 156 -12.51 6.51 7.37
N ALA A 157 -12.50 5.90 8.57
CA ALA A 157 -13.73 5.58 9.30
C ALA A 157 -14.53 6.82 9.68
N ARG A 158 -13.87 7.93 10.02
CA ARG A 158 -14.51 9.21 10.30
C ARG A 158 -15.18 9.77 9.06
N ASP A 159 -14.47 9.85 7.95
CA ASP A 159 -14.99 10.32 6.67
C ASP A 159 -16.22 9.52 6.21
N PHE A 160 -16.16 8.19 6.36
CA PHE A 160 -17.33 7.35 6.05
C PHE A 160 -18.54 7.62 6.96
N ARG A 161 -18.33 7.83 8.26
CA ARG A 161 -19.43 8.15 9.18
C ARG A 161 -20.08 9.49 8.82
N GLU A 162 -19.28 10.50 8.52
CA GLU A 162 -19.77 11.82 8.12
C GLU A 162 -20.57 11.75 6.82
N LYS A 163 -20.05 11.05 5.82
CA LYS A 163 -20.75 10.84 4.54
C LYS A 163 -22.05 10.04 4.72
N LEU A 164 -22.04 9.02 5.57
CA LEU A 164 -23.23 8.23 5.86
C LEU A 164 -24.30 9.06 6.58
N ALA A 165 -23.93 9.92 7.53
CA ALA A 165 -24.84 10.83 8.19
C ALA A 165 -25.49 11.77 7.16
N ARG A 166 -24.71 12.35 6.27
CA ARG A 166 -25.18 13.25 5.22
C ARG A 166 -26.14 12.54 4.23
N ILE A 167 -25.85 11.29 3.88
CA ILE A 167 -26.77 10.51 3.03
C ILE A 167 -28.09 10.26 3.76
N LYS A 168 -28.06 9.92 5.06
CA LYS A 168 -29.29 9.71 5.87
C LYS A 168 -30.13 10.97 5.92
N GLU A 169 -29.53 12.15 6.10
CA GLU A 169 -30.24 13.44 6.08
C GLU A 169 -30.89 13.72 4.74
N MET A 170 -30.15 13.48 3.64
CA MET A 170 -30.70 13.63 2.29
C MET A 170 -31.87 12.67 2.03
N VAL A 171 -31.77 11.42 2.47
CA VAL A 171 -32.87 10.44 2.35
C VAL A 171 -34.09 10.88 3.15
N ALA A 172 -33.93 11.38 4.37
CA ALA A 172 -35.00 11.91 5.18
C ALA A 172 -35.67 13.13 4.51
N SER A 173 -34.87 14.04 3.95
CA SER A 173 -35.39 15.20 3.21
C SER A 173 -36.19 14.79 1.95
N VAL A 174 -35.71 13.79 1.21
CA VAL A 174 -36.43 13.25 0.05
C VAL A 174 -37.77 12.62 0.48
N ALA A 175 -37.78 11.90 1.62
CA ALA A 175 -39.02 11.30 2.13
C ALA A 175 -40.06 12.37 2.47
N THR A 176 -39.68 13.42 3.17
CA THR A 176 -40.61 14.53 3.52
C THR A 176 -41.09 15.28 2.27
N LEU A 177 -40.23 15.57 1.32
CA LEU A 177 -40.59 16.20 0.05
C LEU A 177 -41.57 15.31 -0.77
N SER A 178 -41.34 14.00 -0.77
CA SER A 178 -42.19 13.04 -1.46
C SER A 178 -43.60 12.99 -0.85
N GLU A 179 -43.75 13.09 0.45
CA GLU A 179 -45.05 13.16 1.10
C GLU A 179 -45.79 14.46 0.79
N SER A 180 -45.09 15.59 0.84
CA SER A 180 -45.65 16.91 0.44
C SER A 180 -46.09 16.94 -1.02
N ASP A 181 -45.30 16.35 -1.92
CA ASP A 181 -45.58 16.31 -3.33
C ASP A 181 -46.83 15.43 -3.63
N LYS A 182 -46.99 14.33 -2.91
CA LYS A 182 -48.16 13.46 -3.00
C LYS A 182 -49.45 14.21 -2.60
N SER A 183 -49.39 14.93 -1.48
CA SER A 183 -50.52 15.73 -0.98
C SER A 183 -50.88 16.82 -2.00
N SER A 184 -49.91 17.61 -2.45
CA SER A 184 -50.12 18.67 -3.45
C SER A 184 -50.64 18.14 -4.80
N TYR A 185 -50.21 16.94 -5.19
CA TYR A 185 -50.74 16.31 -6.42
C TYR A 185 -52.19 15.85 -6.27
N HIS A 186 -52.50 15.26 -5.11
CA HIS A 186 -53.87 14.89 -4.77
C HIS A 186 -54.84 16.09 -4.84
N ASP A 187 -54.47 17.18 -4.17
CA ASP A 187 -55.28 18.39 -4.13
C ASP A 187 -55.49 19.01 -5.53
N ARG A 188 -54.43 19.04 -6.33
CA ARG A 188 -54.50 19.52 -7.74
C ARG A 188 -55.34 18.63 -8.61
N LEU A 189 -55.28 17.31 -8.44
CA LEU A 189 -56.07 16.35 -9.20
C LEU A 189 -57.54 16.47 -8.82
N GLU A 190 -57.89 16.58 -7.54
CA GLU A 190 -59.24 16.77 -7.04
C GLU A 190 -59.86 18.07 -7.58
N ALA A 191 -59.10 19.19 -7.49
CA ALA A 191 -59.59 20.45 -8.04
C ALA A 191 -59.88 20.41 -9.56
N ARG A 192 -59.00 19.75 -10.31
CA ARG A 192 -59.17 19.58 -11.76
C ARG A 192 -60.36 18.69 -12.13
N LEU A 193 -60.58 17.62 -11.38
CA LEU A 193 -61.72 16.75 -11.55
C LEU A 193 -63.03 17.47 -11.24
N ARG A 194 -63.07 18.22 -10.13
CA ARG A 194 -64.28 19.03 -9.78
C ARG A 194 -64.61 20.06 -10.87
N GLN A 195 -63.59 20.72 -11.43
CA GLN A 195 -63.78 21.69 -12.49
C GLN A 195 -64.35 21.05 -13.79
N THR A 196 -63.78 19.92 -14.21
CA THR A 196 -64.19 19.19 -15.40
C THR A 196 -65.62 18.63 -15.26
N LEU A 197 -66.04 18.21 -14.07
CA LEU A 197 -67.34 17.62 -13.81
C LEU A 197 -68.42 18.71 -13.65
N ALA A 198 -68.07 19.89 -13.12
CA ALA A 198 -68.96 21.04 -13.05
C ALA A 198 -69.39 21.52 -14.47
N ASP A 199 -68.49 21.48 -15.44
CA ASP A 199 -68.78 21.87 -16.82
C ASP A 199 -69.72 20.89 -17.52
N GLN A 200 -69.85 19.64 -17.08
CA GLN A 200 -70.69 18.62 -17.73
C GLN A 200 -72.04 18.36 -17.07
N ARG A 201 -72.47 19.12 -16.05
CA ARG A 201 -73.73 18.92 -15.28
C ARG A 201 -73.98 17.49 -14.78
N ILE A 202 -72.89 16.73 -14.48
CA ILE A 202 -72.96 15.38 -13.95
C ILE A 202 -72.97 15.43 -12.45
N THR A 203 -73.97 14.84 -11.82
CA THR A 203 -73.95 14.63 -10.35
C THR A 203 -72.92 13.55 -10.01
N VAL A 204 -71.83 13.93 -9.38
CA VAL A 204 -70.74 13.05 -9.02
C VAL A 204 -70.88 12.63 -7.59
N ASP A 205 -70.75 11.33 -7.35
CA ASP A 205 -70.62 10.77 -6.01
C ASP A 205 -69.25 11.12 -5.45
N GLU A 206 -69.18 12.07 -4.51
CA GLU A 206 -67.93 12.57 -3.91
C GLU A 206 -67.11 11.45 -3.25
N GLN A 207 -67.74 10.42 -2.64
CA GLN A 207 -67.03 9.31 -2.05
C GLN A 207 -66.34 8.44 -3.08
N ARG A 208 -66.96 8.25 -4.23
CA ARG A 208 -66.38 7.47 -5.32
C ARG A 208 -65.22 8.22 -6.01
N LEU A 209 -65.30 9.52 -6.12
CA LEU A 209 -64.22 10.38 -6.63
C LEU A 209 -62.98 10.32 -5.71
N LEU A 210 -63.15 10.45 -4.41
CA LEU A 210 -62.07 10.36 -3.44
C LEU A 210 -61.40 8.98 -3.43
N THR A 211 -62.22 7.92 -3.61
CA THR A 211 -61.71 6.54 -3.67
C THR A 211 -60.85 6.32 -4.92
N GLU A 212 -61.29 6.78 -6.09
CA GLU A 212 -60.54 6.65 -7.35
C GLU A 212 -59.24 7.49 -7.32
N CYS A 213 -59.29 8.71 -6.77
CA CYS A 213 -58.11 9.53 -6.56
C CYS A 213 -57.08 8.85 -5.66
N ALA A 214 -57.53 8.22 -4.56
CA ALA A 214 -56.65 7.50 -3.63
C ALA A 214 -56.02 6.26 -4.29
N ILE A 215 -56.77 5.51 -5.11
CA ILE A 215 -56.28 4.35 -5.86
C ILE A 215 -55.21 4.77 -6.86
N PHE A 216 -55.49 5.85 -7.63
CA PHE A 216 -54.57 6.36 -8.64
C PHE A 216 -53.25 6.87 -8.03
N CYS A 217 -53.32 7.61 -6.95
CA CYS A 217 -52.11 8.04 -6.19
C CYS A 217 -51.29 6.85 -5.69
N ARG A 218 -51.95 5.79 -5.22
CA ARG A 218 -51.30 4.57 -4.75
C ARG A 218 -50.60 3.82 -5.87
N GLN A 219 -51.22 3.68 -7.02
CA GLN A 219 -50.64 3.02 -8.22
C GLN A 219 -49.51 3.83 -8.84
N GLY A 220 -49.62 5.16 -8.87
CA GLY A 220 -48.57 6.04 -9.37
C GLY A 220 -47.30 5.99 -8.54
N CYS A 221 -47.40 5.77 -7.23
CA CYS A 221 -46.28 5.58 -6.33
C CYS A 221 -45.62 4.20 -6.46
N SER A 222 -46.41 3.14 -6.62
CA SER A 222 -45.91 1.77 -6.78
C SER A 222 -45.04 1.61 -8.03
N ARG A 223 -45.43 2.23 -9.16
CA ARG A 223 -44.67 2.15 -10.42
C ARG A 223 -43.37 2.90 -10.43
N ARG A 224 -43.10 3.84 -9.52
CA ARG A 224 -41.79 4.54 -9.41
C ARG A 224 -40.83 3.86 -8.44
N GLY A 225 -41.32 3.01 -7.52
CA GLY A 225 -40.49 2.28 -6.54
C GLY A 225 -39.92 0.97 -7.04
N ASP A 226 -40.55 0.33 -8.02
CA ASP A 226 -40.17 -0.98 -8.55
C ASP A 226 -39.32 -0.87 -9.83
N ARG A 227 -38.21 -0.12 -9.81
CA ARG A 227 -37.13 -0.44 -10.74
C ARG A 227 -36.19 -1.43 -10.04
N PRO A 228 -36.16 -2.70 -10.47
CA PRO A 228 -35.19 -3.64 -9.95
C PRO A 228 -33.80 -3.11 -10.28
N SER A 229 -32.95 -2.95 -9.26
CA SER A 229 -31.52 -2.74 -9.42
C SER A 229 -31.00 -3.87 -10.31
N ARG A 230 -30.69 -3.57 -11.56
CA ARG A 230 -29.93 -4.48 -12.43
C ARG A 230 -28.59 -4.71 -11.76
N GLN A 231 -28.50 -5.85 -11.10
CA GLN A 231 -27.21 -6.51 -10.89
C GLN A 231 -26.66 -6.83 -12.27
N SER A 232 -25.60 -6.18 -12.65
CA SER A 232 -24.74 -6.56 -13.76
C SER A 232 -23.38 -6.93 -13.19
N LEU A 233 -23.13 -8.22 -13.25
CA LEU A 233 -21.89 -8.92 -13.61
C LEU A 233 -20.56 -8.28 -13.17
#